data_7f31e2dd68273566e40d35af9d550cac
#
_entry.id   7f31e2dd68273566e40d35af9d550cac
#
_cell.length_a   1.000
_cell.length_b   1.000
_cell.length_c   1.000
_cell.angle_alpha   90.00
_cell.angle_beta   90.00
_cell.angle_gamma   90.00
#
_symmetry.space_group_name_H-M   'P 1'
#
loop_
_entity.id
_entity.type
_entity.pdbx_description
1 polymer ?
#
loop_
_entity_poly.entity_id
_entity_poly.type
_entity_poly.pdbx_seq_one_letter_code
_entity_poly.pdbx_strand_id
1 'polypeptide(L)'
;MKIIRYQDPQGQIHFASLQADGRQLRIDGDLLGDWSQTEQIAQVAKVLAPIEPRDILCIGLNYRKHAAEGGQAIPEFPVLFMKNSGALQNPGDPIVLPRKLASQSVDYECELAVVIGKPCYNVSRFEALDYVLGYTCANDVSARDWQIKYGGSQWCRGKTFSTFCPLGPVLVTRDEIPDPNALSIKTILNGQIMQDWNTGDMIFDVPTLIEFLSGSTRLAAGTVILTGTPHGVGGARKPPVFLKHGDTVTIEIEKIGALSNPVIDELIG
;
A
#
# COMPACT_ATOMS: atom_id res chain seq x y z
N MET A 1 5.38 -5.28 16.88
CA MET A 1 6.77 -5.17 16.39
C MET A 1 6.79 -4.41 15.08
N LYS A 2 7.85 -3.60 14.79
CA LYS A 2 8.08 -2.98 13.47
C LYS A 2 9.18 -3.73 12.75
N ILE A 3 8.92 -4.18 11.52
CA ILE A 3 9.84 -5.02 10.74
C ILE A 3 10.17 -4.30 9.43
N ILE A 4 11.46 -4.25 9.09
CA ILE A 4 11.95 -3.85 7.77
C ILE A 4 12.43 -5.06 6.98
N ARG A 5 12.24 -5.03 5.68
CA ARG A 5 12.96 -5.85 4.71
C ARG A 5 14.07 -4.98 4.12
N TYR A 6 15.28 -5.48 4.07
CA TYR A 6 16.42 -4.67 3.67
C TYR A 6 17.44 -5.45 2.86
N GLN A 7 18.22 -4.73 2.09
CA GLN A 7 19.41 -5.21 1.43
C GLN A 7 20.66 -4.82 2.25
N ASP A 8 21.54 -5.77 2.49
CA ASP A 8 22.82 -5.52 3.15
C ASP A 8 23.88 -4.97 2.16
N PRO A 9 25.10 -4.58 2.62
CA PRO A 9 26.18 -4.10 1.75
C PRO A 9 26.67 -5.10 0.72
N GLN A 10 26.37 -6.40 0.88
CA GLN A 10 26.72 -7.48 -0.05
C GLN A 10 25.59 -7.77 -1.04
N GLY A 11 24.47 -7.04 -0.94
CA GLY A 11 23.31 -7.22 -1.80
C GLY A 11 22.37 -8.33 -1.38
N GLN A 12 22.59 -8.96 -0.21
CA GLN A 12 21.71 -10.00 0.30
C GLN A 12 20.47 -9.39 0.98
N ILE A 13 19.32 -10.06 0.88
CA ILE A 13 18.04 -9.60 1.41
C ILE A 13 17.77 -10.28 2.75
N HIS A 14 17.42 -9.46 3.73
CA HIS A 14 17.14 -9.88 5.10
C HIS A 14 15.94 -9.12 5.68
N PHE A 15 15.50 -9.57 6.85
CA PHE A 15 14.56 -8.85 7.70
C PHE A 15 15.22 -8.40 9.01
N ALA A 16 14.74 -7.29 9.57
CA ALA A 16 15.15 -6.83 10.88
C ALA A 16 13.98 -6.16 11.60
N SER A 17 13.98 -6.29 12.91
CA SER A 17 13.05 -5.59 13.80
C SER A 17 13.64 -4.25 14.23
N LEU A 18 12.83 -3.20 14.21
CA LEU A 18 13.19 -1.88 14.74
C LEU A 18 12.91 -1.85 16.22
N GLN A 19 13.93 -1.58 17.04
CA GLN A 19 13.82 -1.47 18.47
C GLN A 19 13.49 -0.03 18.89
N ALA A 20 12.92 0.15 20.09
CA ALA A 20 12.59 1.47 20.63
C ALA A 20 13.82 2.38 20.85
N ASP A 21 14.99 1.78 21.04
CA ASP A 21 16.28 2.49 21.17
C ASP A 21 16.97 2.79 19.81
N GLY A 22 16.31 2.49 18.70
CA GLY A 22 16.79 2.73 17.35
C GLY A 22 17.65 1.60 16.78
N ARG A 23 17.97 0.56 17.54
CA ARG A 23 18.69 -0.61 17.00
C ARG A 23 17.82 -1.37 16.01
N GLN A 24 18.47 -2.00 15.05
CA GLN A 24 17.84 -2.88 14.06
C GLN A 24 18.41 -4.28 14.27
N LEU A 25 17.59 -5.18 14.82
CA LEU A 25 18.01 -6.55 15.12
C LEU A 25 17.56 -7.50 14.02
N ARG A 26 18.51 -8.28 13.49
CA ARG A 26 18.25 -9.23 12.40
C ARG A 26 17.18 -10.24 12.81
N ILE A 27 16.33 -10.58 11.87
CA ILE A 27 15.36 -11.68 11.93
C ILE A 27 15.87 -12.80 11.03
N ASP A 28 15.97 -14.01 11.58
CA ASP A 28 16.28 -15.23 10.85
C ASP A 28 15.01 -16.06 10.64
N GLY A 29 14.95 -16.76 9.51
CA GLY A 29 13.80 -17.59 9.11
C GLY A 29 12.93 -16.94 8.03
N ASP A 30 11.72 -17.48 7.87
CA ASP A 30 10.73 -17.00 6.89
C ASP A 30 9.63 -16.21 7.61
N LEU A 31 9.47 -14.93 7.27
CA LEU A 31 8.47 -14.05 7.89
C LEU A 31 7.03 -14.56 7.72
N LEU A 32 6.76 -15.36 6.69
CA LEU A 32 5.46 -16.00 6.44
C LEU A 32 5.37 -17.43 7.02
N GLY A 33 6.41 -17.89 7.72
CA GLY A 33 6.53 -19.17 8.37
C GLY A 33 7.10 -19.07 9.77
N ASP A 34 8.14 -19.84 10.05
CA ASP A 34 8.85 -19.80 11.32
C ASP A 34 10.01 -18.80 11.25
N TRP A 35 10.04 -17.86 12.16
CA TRP A 35 11.08 -16.86 12.28
C TRP A 35 11.35 -16.48 13.74
N SER A 36 12.54 -15.95 13.97
CA SER A 36 12.94 -15.45 15.30
C SER A 36 13.84 -14.23 15.19
N GLN A 37 13.70 -13.30 16.13
CA GLN A 37 14.63 -12.19 16.29
C GLN A 37 15.93 -12.68 16.90
N THR A 38 17.05 -12.21 16.38
CA THR A 38 18.39 -12.45 16.93
C THR A 38 18.91 -11.24 17.69
N GLU A 39 20.07 -11.37 18.35
CA GLU A 39 20.80 -10.24 18.95
C GLU A 39 21.76 -9.55 17.94
N GLN A 40 21.81 -10.02 16.71
CA GLN A 40 22.70 -9.48 15.69
C GLN A 40 22.18 -8.15 15.15
N ILE A 41 23.03 -7.13 15.15
CA ILE A 41 22.74 -5.82 14.54
C ILE A 41 22.69 -5.97 13.01
N ALA A 42 21.60 -5.52 12.40
CA ALA A 42 21.44 -5.51 10.94
C ALA A 42 22.32 -4.44 10.29
N GLN A 43 22.97 -4.79 9.19
CA GLN A 43 23.74 -3.86 8.36
C GLN A 43 22.89 -3.44 7.16
N VAL A 44 22.11 -2.38 7.34
CA VAL A 44 21.13 -1.93 6.35
C VAL A 44 21.79 -0.99 5.36
N ALA A 45 21.97 -1.43 4.11
CA ALA A 45 22.39 -0.58 3.01
C ALA A 45 21.20 0.10 2.31
N LYS A 46 20.07 -0.63 2.17
CA LYS A 46 18.84 -0.12 1.54
C LYS A 46 17.60 -0.77 2.18
N VAL A 47 16.61 0.06 2.50
CA VAL A 47 15.29 -0.43 2.90
C VAL A 47 14.50 -0.79 1.64
N LEU A 48 13.83 -1.93 1.67
CA LEU A 48 12.99 -2.45 0.59
C LEU A 48 11.51 -2.42 1.01
N ALA A 49 10.63 -2.62 0.05
CA ALA A 49 9.23 -2.91 0.34
C ALA A 49 9.17 -4.09 1.35
N PRO A 50 8.38 -3.98 2.43
CA PRO A 50 8.50 -4.88 3.58
C PRO A 50 8.11 -6.34 3.27
N ILE A 51 7.45 -6.55 2.13
CA ILE A 51 7.12 -7.87 1.59
C ILE A 51 7.21 -7.85 0.06
N GLU A 52 7.49 -8.99 -0.55
CA GLU A 52 7.22 -9.24 -1.97
C GLU A 52 5.82 -9.86 -2.08
N PRO A 53 4.81 -9.10 -2.54
CA PRO A 53 3.44 -9.60 -2.58
C PRO A 53 3.29 -10.79 -3.52
N ARG A 54 2.56 -11.83 -3.06
CA ARG A 54 2.07 -12.89 -3.96
C ARG A 54 1.00 -12.36 -4.89
N ASP A 55 0.03 -11.65 -4.30
CA ASP A 55 -1.03 -10.96 -5.00
C ASP A 55 -1.17 -9.56 -4.40
N ILE A 56 -1.56 -8.59 -5.21
CA ILE A 56 -1.92 -7.24 -4.77
C ILE A 56 -3.38 -7.02 -5.13
N LEU A 57 -4.24 -7.20 -4.14
CA LEU A 57 -5.69 -6.99 -4.25
C LEU A 57 -5.99 -5.56 -3.79
N CYS A 58 -6.76 -4.83 -4.57
CA CYS A 58 -7.05 -3.42 -4.30
C CYS A 58 -8.56 -3.20 -4.24
N ILE A 59 -8.99 -2.34 -3.32
CA ILE A 59 -10.40 -2.03 -3.13
C ILE A 59 -10.67 -0.58 -3.53
N GLY A 60 -11.44 -0.40 -4.59
CA GLY A 60 -11.90 0.91 -5.05
C GLY A 60 -13.08 1.42 -4.23
N LEU A 61 -13.20 2.75 -4.14
CA LEU A 61 -14.35 3.45 -3.57
C LEU A 61 -14.73 2.98 -2.16
N ASN A 62 -13.73 2.84 -1.28
CA ASN A 62 -13.94 2.29 0.06
C ASN A 62 -13.99 3.33 1.19
N TYR A 63 -14.08 4.62 0.88
CA TYR A 63 -14.27 5.67 1.89
C TYR A 63 -15.51 6.49 1.56
N ARG A 64 -16.38 6.73 2.58
CA ARG A 64 -17.66 7.45 2.40
C ARG A 64 -17.47 8.84 1.83
N LYS A 65 -16.48 9.60 2.36
CA LYS A 65 -16.20 10.96 1.84
C LYS A 65 -15.60 10.93 0.44
N HIS A 66 -14.81 9.92 0.09
CA HIS A 66 -14.30 9.78 -1.27
C HIS A 66 -15.41 9.47 -2.28
N ALA A 67 -16.37 8.60 -1.92
CA ALA A 67 -17.55 8.35 -2.72
C ALA A 67 -18.37 9.64 -2.94
N ALA A 68 -18.58 10.42 -1.88
CA ALA A 68 -19.31 11.69 -1.94
C ALA A 68 -18.56 12.75 -2.80
N GLU A 69 -17.22 12.84 -2.70
CA GLU A 69 -16.37 13.72 -3.50
C GLU A 69 -16.51 13.44 -5.01
N GLY A 70 -16.56 12.15 -5.37
CA GLY A 70 -16.76 11.69 -6.76
C GLY A 70 -18.21 11.68 -7.23
N GLY A 71 -19.17 12.05 -6.36
CA GLY A 71 -20.62 11.95 -6.67
C GLY A 71 -21.10 10.53 -6.92
N GLN A 72 -20.41 9.53 -6.35
CA GLN A 72 -20.70 8.11 -6.57
C GLN A 72 -21.55 7.55 -5.43
N ALA A 73 -22.45 6.61 -5.77
CA ALA A 73 -23.19 5.86 -4.77
C ALA A 73 -22.26 4.94 -3.97
N ILE A 74 -22.60 4.70 -2.71
CA ILE A 74 -21.91 3.69 -1.89
C ILE A 74 -22.14 2.31 -2.53
N PRO A 75 -21.08 1.55 -2.86
CA PRO A 75 -21.22 0.24 -3.46
C PRO A 75 -21.82 -0.77 -2.47
N GLU A 76 -22.59 -1.73 -2.98
CA GLU A 76 -23.18 -2.81 -2.18
C GLU A 76 -22.10 -3.83 -1.75
N PHE A 77 -21.10 -4.05 -2.60
CA PHE A 77 -19.97 -4.96 -2.36
C PHE A 77 -18.65 -4.24 -2.61
N PRO A 78 -17.53 -4.71 -1.99
CA PRO A 78 -16.19 -4.18 -2.30
C PRO A 78 -15.86 -4.23 -3.79
N VAL A 79 -15.41 -3.12 -4.34
CA VAL A 79 -15.01 -3.02 -5.77
C VAL A 79 -13.58 -3.52 -5.91
N LEU A 80 -13.42 -4.79 -6.25
CA LEU A 80 -12.11 -5.44 -6.40
C LEU A 80 -11.46 -5.13 -7.75
N PHE A 81 -10.20 -4.73 -7.69
CA PHE A 81 -9.28 -4.73 -8.83
C PHE A 81 -7.88 -5.17 -8.35
N MET A 82 -6.92 -5.29 -9.28
CA MET A 82 -5.60 -5.82 -8.95
C MET A 82 -4.49 -4.94 -9.52
N LYS A 83 -3.36 -4.94 -8.82
CA LYS A 83 -2.05 -4.56 -9.37
C LYS A 83 -1.23 -5.83 -9.60
N ASN A 84 -0.33 -5.81 -10.58
CA ASN A 84 0.63 -6.89 -10.74
C ASN A 84 1.88 -6.66 -9.85
N SER A 85 2.68 -7.69 -9.65
CA SER A 85 3.91 -7.60 -8.85
C SER A 85 4.95 -6.64 -9.43
N GLY A 86 4.93 -6.40 -10.74
CA GLY A 86 5.81 -5.44 -11.42
C GLY A 86 5.50 -3.97 -11.09
N ALA A 87 4.37 -3.70 -10.42
CA ALA A 87 4.05 -2.37 -9.92
C ALA A 87 4.72 -2.05 -8.58
N LEU A 88 5.23 -3.05 -7.86
CA LEU A 88 5.87 -2.86 -6.55
C LEU A 88 7.01 -1.85 -6.61
N GLN A 89 7.09 -0.95 -5.61
CA GLN A 89 8.18 -0.01 -5.46
C GLN A 89 8.64 0.08 -4.01
N ASN A 90 9.95 0.29 -3.82
CA ASN A 90 10.55 0.41 -2.50
C ASN A 90 10.41 1.82 -1.92
N PRO A 91 10.50 1.97 -0.60
CA PRO A 91 10.66 3.27 0.04
C PRO A 91 11.88 4.01 -0.52
N GLY A 92 11.73 5.29 -0.85
CA GLY A 92 12.79 6.15 -1.37
C GLY A 92 13.12 5.96 -2.86
N ASP A 93 12.72 4.86 -3.50
CA ASP A 93 12.90 4.66 -4.93
C ASP A 93 11.87 5.49 -5.73
N PRO A 94 12.17 5.93 -6.96
CA PRO A 94 11.30 6.84 -7.69
C PRO A 94 10.03 6.17 -8.22
N ILE A 95 8.90 6.91 -8.15
CA ILE A 95 7.72 6.65 -8.97
C ILE A 95 8.04 7.14 -10.39
N VAL A 96 7.90 6.27 -11.38
CA VAL A 96 8.24 6.57 -12.77
C VAL A 96 6.97 6.88 -13.56
N LEU A 97 6.87 8.12 -14.04
CA LEU A 97 5.75 8.56 -14.87
C LEU A 97 5.88 7.96 -16.27
N PRO A 98 4.89 7.18 -16.76
CA PRO A 98 4.99 6.51 -18.05
C PRO A 98 4.98 7.52 -19.21
N ARG A 99 5.93 7.37 -20.13
CA ARG A 99 6.09 8.21 -21.32
C ARG A 99 5.92 7.42 -22.62
N LYS A 100 6.30 6.14 -22.65
CA LYS A 100 6.05 5.26 -23.82
C LYS A 100 4.56 5.01 -24.01
N LEU A 101 3.87 4.56 -22.96
CA LEU A 101 2.42 4.49 -22.88
C LEU A 101 1.95 5.66 -22.02
N ALA A 102 2.04 6.86 -22.58
CA ALA A 102 1.97 8.11 -21.84
C ALA A 102 0.68 8.27 -21.02
N SER A 103 0.82 8.81 -19.82
CA SER A 103 -0.27 9.33 -19.01
C SER A 103 0.01 10.78 -18.62
N GLN A 104 -1.03 11.62 -18.68
CA GLN A 104 -1.00 13.00 -18.22
C GLN A 104 -1.75 13.19 -16.88
N SER A 105 -2.22 12.10 -16.31
CA SER A 105 -3.13 12.11 -15.15
C SER A 105 -2.71 11.10 -14.10
N VAL A 106 -1.40 11.07 -13.77
CA VAL A 106 -0.88 10.19 -12.72
C VAL A 106 -1.16 10.80 -11.36
N ASP A 107 -1.89 10.09 -10.53
CA ASP A 107 -2.45 10.53 -9.26
C ASP A 107 -1.91 9.70 -8.09
N TYR A 108 -1.99 10.25 -6.89
CA TYR A 108 -1.62 9.62 -5.62
C TYR A 108 -2.87 9.12 -4.88
N GLU A 109 -2.72 8.05 -4.12
CA GLU A 109 -3.76 7.51 -3.23
C GLU A 109 -3.10 6.91 -1.98
N CYS A 110 -3.22 7.59 -0.81
CA CYS A 110 -2.76 6.99 0.43
C CYS A 110 -3.70 5.86 0.86
N GLU A 111 -3.13 4.70 1.16
CA GLU A 111 -3.88 3.52 1.56
C GLU A 111 -3.21 2.77 2.71
N LEU A 112 -4.02 2.25 3.62
CA LEU A 112 -3.58 1.20 4.53
C LEU A 112 -3.44 -0.09 3.73
N ALA A 113 -2.27 -0.72 3.77
CA ALA A 113 -2.05 -2.04 3.20
C ALA A 113 -2.08 -3.09 4.31
N VAL A 114 -2.86 -4.15 4.10
CA VAL A 114 -2.97 -5.31 4.99
C VAL A 114 -2.20 -6.47 4.38
N VAL A 115 -1.31 -7.08 5.16
CA VAL A 115 -0.53 -8.26 4.71
C VAL A 115 -1.12 -9.51 5.34
N ILE A 116 -1.56 -10.46 4.50
CA ILE A 116 -2.04 -11.77 4.92
C ILE A 116 -0.86 -12.65 5.33
N GLY A 117 -0.85 -13.11 6.58
CA GLY A 117 0.23 -13.94 7.14
C GLY A 117 0.00 -15.44 7.03
N LYS A 118 -1.26 -15.87 6.95
CA LYS A 118 -1.64 -17.28 6.86
C LYS A 118 -2.61 -17.47 5.70
N PRO A 119 -2.50 -18.56 4.93
CA PRO A 119 -3.48 -18.84 3.89
C PRO A 119 -4.89 -18.93 4.47
N CYS A 120 -5.87 -18.30 3.83
CA CYS A 120 -7.25 -18.32 4.30
C CYS A 120 -8.24 -18.58 3.16
N TYR A 121 -9.40 -19.14 3.53
CA TYR A 121 -10.48 -19.50 2.62
C TYR A 121 -11.80 -19.53 3.39
N ASN A 122 -12.82 -18.80 2.93
CA ASN A 122 -14.12 -18.67 3.60
C ASN A 122 -14.02 -18.25 5.07
N VAL A 123 -13.17 -17.28 5.36
CA VAL A 123 -12.94 -16.77 6.71
C VAL A 123 -14.08 -15.83 7.11
N SER A 124 -14.62 -16.00 8.30
CA SER A 124 -15.60 -15.07 8.85
C SER A 124 -14.94 -13.76 9.27
N ARG A 125 -15.69 -12.65 9.27
CA ARG A 125 -15.18 -11.35 9.74
C ARG A 125 -14.67 -11.38 11.19
N PHE A 126 -15.19 -12.27 12.02
CA PHE A 126 -14.79 -12.40 13.43
C PHE A 126 -13.39 -13.01 13.59
N GLU A 127 -12.98 -13.83 12.65
CA GLU A 127 -11.67 -14.50 12.62
C GLU A 127 -10.65 -13.80 11.70
N ALA A 128 -11.12 -12.87 10.88
CA ALA A 128 -10.36 -12.29 9.77
C ALA A 128 -8.99 -11.73 10.20
N LEU A 129 -8.93 -11.01 11.34
CA LEU A 129 -7.68 -10.42 11.81
C LEU A 129 -6.67 -11.48 12.29
N ASP A 130 -7.08 -12.72 12.57
CA ASP A 130 -6.15 -13.81 12.94
C ASP A 130 -5.29 -14.29 11.77
N TYR A 131 -5.66 -13.90 10.55
CA TYR A 131 -4.92 -14.20 9.33
C TYR A 131 -3.99 -13.06 8.90
N VAL A 132 -4.02 -11.92 9.58
CA VAL A 132 -3.20 -10.76 9.29
C VAL A 132 -1.82 -10.88 9.93
N LEU A 133 -0.75 -10.74 9.16
CA LEU A 133 0.62 -10.60 9.64
C LEU A 133 0.85 -9.20 10.22
N GLY A 134 0.39 -8.18 9.51
CA GLY A 134 0.55 -6.79 9.89
C GLY A 134 0.11 -5.81 8.80
N TYR A 135 0.49 -4.56 9.00
CA TYR A 135 0.05 -3.42 8.21
C TYR A 135 1.25 -2.58 7.74
N THR A 136 1.09 -1.92 6.59
CA THR A 136 2.09 -1.00 6.05
C THR A 136 1.42 0.16 5.30
N CYS A 137 2.17 1.22 4.99
CA CYS A 137 1.67 2.26 4.09
C CYS A 137 1.75 1.77 2.65
N ALA A 138 0.79 2.19 1.84
CA ALA A 138 0.81 2.04 0.39
C ALA A 138 0.45 3.36 -0.31
N ASN A 139 0.98 3.54 -1.51
CA ASN A 139 0.50 4.53 -2.46
C ASN A 139 -0.06 3.79 -3.69
N ASP A 140 -1.40 3.76 -3.84
CA ASP A 140 -2.04 3.18 -5.02
C ASP A 140 -1.98 4.16 -6.20
N VAL A 141 -0.77 4.37 -6.74
CA VAL A 141 -0.53 5.30 -7.85
C VAL A 141 -1.40 4.92 -9.05
N SER A 142 -2.06 5.92 -9.63
CA SER A 142 -3.15 5.72 -10.59
C SER A 142 -3.00 6.62 -11.81
N ALA A 143 -2.87 6.05 -13.01
CA ALA A 143 -3.01 6.79 -14.26
C ALA A 143 -4.51 6.90 -14.59
N ARG A 144 -5.16 8.02 -14.22
CA ARG A 144 -6.62 8.20 -14.32
C ARG A 144 -7.17 8.07 -15.74
N ASP A 145 -6.43 8.55 -16.72
CA ASP A 145 -6.77 8.40 -18.13
C ASP A 145 -6.83 6.93 -18.57
N TRP A 146 -5.86 6.12 -18.14
CA TRP A 146 -5.85 4.67 -18.40
C TRP A 146 -6.85 3.90 -17.53
N GLN A 147 -7.10 4.36 -16.31
CA GLN A 147 -8.10 3.77 -15.41
C GLN A 147 -9.53 3.96 -15.95
N ILE A 148 -9.88 5.18 -16.39
CA ILE A 148 -11.27 5.56 -16.66
C ILE A 148 -11.56 5.60 -18.16
N LYS A 149 -10.67 6.23 -18.95
CA LYS A 149 -10.96 6.55 -20.35
C LYS A 149 -10.50 5.45 -21.32
N TYR A 150 -9.27 4.95 -21.15
CA TYR A 150 -8.65 4.03 -22.10
C TYR A 150 -8.74 2.55 -21.70
N GLY A 151 -9.07 2.26 -20.45
CA GLY A 151 -9.09 0.90 -19.91
C GLY A 151 -10.34 0.08 -20.21
N GLY A 152 -11.29 0.57 -21.01
CA GLY A 152 -12.52 -0.17 -21.35
C GLY A 152 -13.36 -0.51 -20.12
N SER A 153 -13.44 0.38 -19.14
CA SER A 153 -14.08 0.19 -17.81
C SER A 153 -13.34 -0.77 -16.87
N GLN A 154 -12.15 -1.28 -17.27
CA GLN A 154 -11.30 -2.11 -16.42
C GLN A 154 -10.14 -1.28 -15.84
N TRP A 155 -10.07 -1.16 -14.52
CA TRP A 155 -9.14 -0.24 -13.86
C TRP A 155 -7.68 -0.70 -13.87
N CYS A 156 -7.45 -2.02 -13.96
CA CYS A 156 -6.12 -2.60 -13.76
C CYS A 156 -5.03 -1.97 -14.63
N ARG A 157 -5.32 -1.61 -15.90
CA ARG A 157 -4.28 -1.02 -16.74
C ARG A 157 -3.75 0.31 -16.21
N GLY A 158 -4.59 1.16 -15.66
CA GLY A 158 -4.19 2.43 -15.04
C GLY A 158 -3.48 2.27 -13.70
N LYS A 159 -3.52 1.07 -13.12
CA LYS A 159 -3.01 0.74 -11.78
C LYS A 159 -1.74 -0.12 -11.80
N THR A 160 -1.34 -0.69 -12.97
CA THR A 160 -0.26 -1.67 -13.09
C THR A 160 0.97 -1.20 -13.86
N PHE A 161 1.18 0.11 -14.00
CA PHE A 161 2.47 0.59 -14.48
C PHE A 161 3.58 0.24 -13.48
N SER A 162 4.80 0.05 -13.95
CA SER A 162 5.95 -0.16 -13.06
C SER A 162 6.03 0.96 -12.03
N THR A 163 6.41 0.63 -10.79
CA THR A 163 6.57 1.55 -9.66
C THR A 163 5.26 2.15 -9.10
N PHE A 164 4.08 1.72 -9.58
CA PHE A 164 2.79 2.28 -9.17
C PHE A 164 2.22 1.67 -7.87
N CYS A 165 3.02 0.90 -7.14
CA CYS A 165 2.67 0.35 -5.83
C CYS A 165 3.83 0.51 -4.83
N PRO A 166 4.20 1.75 -4.43
CA PRO A 166 5.08 1.94 -3.30
C PRO A 166 4.47 1.31 -2.04
N LEU A 167 5.28 0.49 -1.32
CA LEU A 167 4.93 -0.13 -0.04
C LEU A 167 6.03 0.12 1.00
N GLY A 168 5.65 0.36 2.24
CA GLY A 168 6.60 0.51 3.33
C GLY A 168 6.29 1.69 4.26
N PRO A 169 7.27 2.22 4.96
CA PRO A 169 8.67 1.77 5.04
C PRO A 169 8.87 0.52 5.90
N VAL A 170 7.89 0.18 6.74
CA VAL A 170 7.92 -0.95 7.68
C VAL A 170 6.64 -1.77 7.60
N LEU A 171 6.72 -3.02 7.97
CA LEU A 171 5.57 -3.83 8.36
C LEU A 171 5.41 -3.69 9.88
N VAL A 172 4.24 -3.26 10.33
CA VAL A 172 3.87 -3.22 11.75
C VAL A 172 2.99 -4.42 12.04
N THR A 173 3.42 -5.29 12.94
CA THR A 173 2.69 -6.51 13.26
C THR A 173 1.32 -6.20 13.88
N ARG A 174 0.38 -7.10 13.70
CA ARG A 174 -1.03 -6.95 14.10
C ARG A 174 -1.21 -6.55 15.58
N ASP A 175 -0.38 -7.09 16.47
CA ASP A 175 -0.43 -6.81 17.92
C ASP A 175 -0.18 -5.34 18.27
N GLU A 176 0.60 -4.62 17.47
CA GLU A 176 0.85 -3.18 17.63
C GLU A 176 -0.31 -2.30 17.11
N ILE A 177 -1.13 -2.84 16.23
CA ILE A 177 -2.31 -2.17 15.65
C ILE A 177 -3.53 -3.08 15.84
N PRO A 178 -4.10 -3.11 17.05
CA PRO A 178 -5.26 -3.97 17.33
C PRO A 178 -6.53 -3.53 16.60
N ASP A 179 -6.65 -2.23 16.28
CA ASP A 179 -7.75 -1.68 15.48
C ASP A 179 -7.19 -0.96 14.24
N PRO A 180 -7.20 -1.60 13.06
CA PRO A 180 -6.75 -0.97 11.81
C PRO A 180 -7.76 0.04 11.25
N ASN A 181 -8.96 0.14 11.82
CA ASN A 181 -10.02 1.03 11.35
C ASN A 181 -10.11 2.33 12.18
N ALA A 182 -9.05 2.70 12.90
CA ALA A 182 -8.99 3.89 13.75
C ALA A 182 -7.67 4.69 13.59
N LEU A 183 -7.02 4.62 12.41
CA LEU A 183 -5.73 5.23 12.13
C LEU A 183 -5.87 6.53 11.34
N SER A 184 -5.10 7.56 11.70
CA SER A 184 -4.91 8.74 10.84
C SER A 184 -4.11 8.36 9.60
N ILE A 185 -4.51 8.86 8.43
CA ILE A 185 -3.90 8.59 7.14
C ILE A 185 -3.80 9.87 6.31
N LYS A 186 -2.63 10.12 5.70
CA LYS A 186 -2.34 11.35 4.97
C LYS A 186 -1.55 11.11 3.70
N THR A 187 -1.78 11.99 2.71
CA THR A 187 -0.84 12.23 1.60
C THR A 187 -0.28 13.64 1.70
N ILE A 188 1.03 13.74 1.57
CA ILE A 188 1.77 15.01 1.51
C ILE A 188 2.48 15.06 0.16
N LEU A 189 2.22 16.08 -0.65
CA LEU A 189 2.87 16.33 -1.93
C LEU A 189 3.69 17.62 -1.83
N ASN A 190 5.01 17.53 -1.97
CA ASN A 190 5.93 18.67 -1.86
C ASN A 190 5.73 19.49 -0.58
N GLY A 191 5.49 18.83 0.55
CA GLY A 191 5.23 19.47 1.84
C GLY A 191 3.80 19.97 2.05
N GLN A 192 2.91 19.88 1.05
CA GLN A 192 1.52 20.25 1.16
C GLN A 192 0.64 19.03 1.45
N ILE A 193 -0.20 19.12 2.48
CA ILE A 193 -1.19 18.07 2.79
C ILE A 193 -2.26 18.03 1.70
N MET A 194 -2.41 16.87 1.05
CA MET A 194 -3.36 16.63 -0.03
C MET A 194 -4.55 15.78 0.41
N GLN A 195 -4.30 14.74 1.20
CA GLN A 195 -5.32 13.92 1.86
C GLN A 195 -5.02 13.94 3.36
N ASP A 196 -6.04 14.06 4.20
CA ASP A 196 -5.92 14.00 5.67
C ASP A 196 -7.23 13.46 6.23
N TRP A 197 -7.22 12.21 6.67
CA TRP A 197 -8.43 11.54 7.10
C TRP A 197 -8.14 10.41 8.10
N ASN A 198 -9.14 9.54 8.31
CA ASN A 198 -9.05 8.41 9.23
C ASN A 198 -9.62 7.12 8.58
N THR A 199 -8.99 5.98 8.82
CA THR A 199 -9.42 4.68 8.31
C THR A 199 -10.80 4.25 8.83
N GLY A 200 -11.32 4.87 9.89
CA GLY A 200 -12.68 4.68 10.39
C GLY A 200 -13.79 5.12 9.42
N ASP A 201 -13.45 5.88 8.36
CA ASP A 201 -14.40 6.25 7.30
C ASP A 201 -14.57 5.16 6.22
N MET A 202 -13.84 4.04 6.31
CA MET A 202 -14.02 2.92 5.38
C MET A 202 -15.48 2.46 5.33
N ILE A 203 -15.97 2.19 4.13
CA ILE A 203 -17.29 1.60 3.88
C ILE A 203 -17.28 0.14 4.34
N PHE A 204 -16.25 -0.59 3.91
CA PHE A 204 -15.98 -1.97 4.29
C PHE A 204 -14.70 -1.99 5.14
N ASP A 205 -14.82 -2.33 6.40
CA ASP A 205 -13.68 -2.42 7.33
C ASP A 205 -12.74 -3.59 6.98
N VAL A 206 -11.55 -3.60 7.53
CA VAL A 206 -10.54 -4.63 7.23
C VAL A 206 -11.07 -6.06 7.42
N PRO A 207 -11.78 -6.40 8.52
CA PRO A 207 -12.38 -7.72 8.67
C PRO A 207 -13.38 -8.09 7.56
N THR A 208 -14.23 -7.15 7.16
CA THR A 208 -15.20 -7.34 6.08
C THR A 208 -14.50 -7.56 4.73
N LEU A 209 -13.42 -6.83 4.46
CA LEU A 209 -12.64 -7.03 3.23
C LEU A 209 -12.02 -8.44 3.17
N ILE A 210 -11.46 -8.93 4.27
CA ILE A 210 -10.86 -10.28 4.32
C ILE A 210 -11.95 -11.35 4.17
N GLU A 211 -13.10 -11.22 4.85
CA GLU A 211 -14.24 -12.11 4.68
C GLU A 211 -14.69 -12.17 3.22
N PHE A 212 -14.90 -11.01 2.59
CA PHE A 212 -15.33 -10.92 1.20
C PHE A 212 -14.31 -11.53 0.22
N LEU A 213 -13.04 -11.15 0.34
CA LEU A 213 -11.98 -11.58 -0.56
C LEU A 213 -11.62 -13.06 -0.41
N SER A 214 -11.79 -13.63 0.79
CA SER A 214 -11.57 -15.05 1.04
C SER A 214 -12.79 -15.91 0.69
N GLY A 215 -13.95 -15.30 0.45
CA GLY A 215 -15.21 -15.98 0.09
C GLY A 215 -15.06 -16.74 -1.22
N SER A 216 -15.11 -18.07 -1.16
CA SER A 216 -14.92 -18.99 -2.30
C SER A 216 -13.60 -18.80 -3.06
N THR A 217 -12.65 -18.06 -2.48
CA THR A 217 -11.34 -17.73 -3.05
C THR A 217 -10.25 -17.94 -2.01
N ARG A 218 -9.16 -18.61 -2.35
CA ARG A 218 -8.02 -18.81 -1.45
C ARG A 218 -7.10 -17.60 -1.51
N LEU A 219 -6.89 -16.92 -0.39
CA LEU A 219 -5.83 -15.94 -0.24
C LEU A 219 -4.57 -16.67 0.26
N ALA A 220 -3.46 -16.49 -0.45
CA ALA A 220 -2.17 -17.03 -0.03
C ALA A 220 -1.53 -16.17 1.07
N ALA A 221 -0.66 -16.77 1.89
CA ALA A 221 0.24 -15.99 2.74
C ALA A 221 1.10 -15.08 1.86
N GLY A 222 1.32 -13.83 2.26
CA GLY A 222 1.99 -12.82 1.47
C GLY A 222 1.09 -12.04 0.49
N THR A 223 -0.22 -12.34 0.42
CA THR A 223 -1.18 -11.47 -0.27
C THR A 223 -1.26 -10.11 0.45
N VAL A 224 -1.21 -9.02 -0.33
CA VAL A 224 -1.37 -7.65 0.15
C VAL A 224 -2.72 -7.11 -0.31
N ILE A 225 -3.49 -6.56 0.63
CA ILE A 225 -4.77 -5.91 0.35
C ILE A 225 -4.59 -4.40 0.54
N LEU A 226 -4.76 -3.62 -0.52
CA LEU A 226 -4.86 -2.17 -0.48
C LEU A 226 -6.32 -1.81 -0.19
N THR A 227 -6.58 -1.09 0.90
CA THR A 227 -7.92 -1.00 1.49
C THR A 227 -8.77 0.15 0.97
N GLY A 228 -8.27 0.88 -0.04
CA GLY A 228 -8.93 2.08 -0.55
C GLY A 228 -8.35 3.36 0.03
N THR A 229 -8.62 4.47 -0.64
CA THR A 229 -8.11 5.80 -0.32
C THR A 229 -9.21 6.75 0.15
N PRO A 230 -8.92 7.69 1.08
CA PRO A 230 -9.84 8.74 1.46
C PRO A 230 -9.97 9.82 0.37
N HIS A 231 -10.87 10.78 0.57
CA HIS A 231 -11.05 11.96 -0.28
C HIS A 231 -9.77 12.82 -0.37
N GLY A 232 -9.70 13.71 -1.35
CA GLY A 232 -8.58 14.65 -1.59
C GLY A 232 -7.58 14.15 -2.62
N VAL A 233 -7.94 13.12 -3.40
CA VAL A 233 -7.13 12.67 -4.55
C VAL A 233 -6.95 13.80 -5.57
N GLY A 234 -5.86 13.76 -6.32
CA GLY A 234 -5.51 14.83 -7.24
C GLY A 234 -6.52 15.03 -8.35
N GLY A 235 -7.09 13.94 -8.86
CA GLY A 235 -8.09 13.98 -9.93
C GLY A 235 -9.42 14.63 -9.54
N ALA A 236 -9.79 14.64 -8.25
CA ALA A 236 -11.01 15.28 -7.76
C ALA A 236 -10.86 16.77 -7.45
N ARG A 237 -9.63 17.30 -7.42
CA ARG A 237 -9.36 18.70 -7.14
C ARG A 237 -9.78 19.62 -8.27
N LYS A 238 -10.01 20.90 -7.95
CA LYS A 238 -10.37 21.94 -8.93
C LYS A 238 -9.43 23.14 -8.81
N PRO A 239 -8.45 23.30 -9.73
CA PRO A 239 -8.13 22.40 -10.86
C PRO A 239 -7.51 21.06 -10.37
N PRO A 240 -7.52 19.99 -11.19
CA PRO A 240 -6.86 18.73 -10.87
C PRO A 240 -5.35 18.90 -10.65
N VAL A 241 -4.79 18.11 -9.72
CA VAL A 241 -3.37 18.12 -9.37
C VAL A 241 -2.81 16.72 -9.56
N PHE A 242 -1.95 16.54 -10.57
CA PHE A 242 -1.31 15.25 -10.88
C PHE A 242 0.18 15.31 -10.59
N LEU A 243 0.78 14.14 -10.35
CA LEU A 243 2.21 13.99 -10.10
C LEU A 243 3.02 14.42 -11.32
N LYS A 244 4.14 15.10 -11.08
CA LYS A 244 5.07 15.63 -12.09
C LYS A 244 6.50 15.22 -11.76
N HIS A 245 7.35 15.23 -12.76
CA HIS A 245 8.79 15.10 -12.56
C HIS A 245 9.30 16.11 -11.54
N GLY A 246 10.09 15.65 -10.58
CA GLY A 246 10.65 16.46 -9.51
C GLY A 246 9.78 16.55 -8.25
N ASP A 247 8.53 16.05 -8.28
CA ASP A 247 7.70 15.98 -7.09
C ASP A 247 8.26 14.96 -6.08
N THR A 248 7.87 15.15 -4.82
CA THR A 248 8.02 14.14 -3.77
C THR A 248 6.67 13.91 -3.13
N VAL A 249 6.22 12.65 -3.12
CA VAL A 249 4.96 12.24 -2.47
C VAL A 249 5.27 11.38 -1.26
N THR A 250 4.61 11.71 -0.14
CA THR A 250 4.76 11.00 1.13
C THR A 250 3.39 10.55 1.61
N ILE A 251 3.29 9.28 1.98
CA ILE A 251 2.13 8.67 2.63
C ILE A 251 2.48 8.49 4.10
N GLU A 252 1.68 9.05 5.00
CA GLU A 252 1.83 8.88 6.44
C GLU A 252 0.63 8.13 7.01
N ILE A 253 0.89 7.10 7.82
CA ILE A 253 -0.14 6.41 8.58
C ILE A 253 0.30 6.32 10.04
N GLU A 254 -0.63 6.66 10.92
CA GLU A 254 -0.44 6.58 12.36
C GLU A 254 0.11 5.21 12.78
N LYS A 255 1.06 5.18 13.73
CA LYS A 255 1.80 4.01 14.23
C LYS A 255 2.72 3.32 13.20
N ILE A 256 2.50 3.49 11.89
CA ILE A 256 3.34 2.87 10.85
C ILE A 256 4.53 3.79 10.53
N GLY A 257 4.27 5.02 10.15
CA GLY A 257 5.28 6.01 9.78
C GLY A 257 5.05 6.59 8.39
N ALA A 258 6.13 7.01 7.73
CA ALA A 258 6.10 7.75 6.48
C ALA A 258 6.79 6.98 5.34
N LEU A 259 6.08 6.75 4.26
CA LEU A 259 6.57 6.21 2.99
C LEU A 259 6.73 7.35 2.00
N SER A 260 7.96 7.69 1.62
CA SER A 260 8.25 8.81 0.73
C SER A 260 8.95 8.33 -0.54
N ASN A 261 8.50 8.86 -1.69
CA ASN A 261 9.04 8.52 -2.99
C ASN A 261 9.18 9.78 -3.87
N PRO A 262 10.34 10.01 -4.50
CA PRO A 262 10.48 11.03 -5.53
C PRO A 262 9.76 10.59 -6.81
N VAL A 263 9.42 11.53 -7.67
CA VAL A 263 8.74 11.30 -8.94
C VAL A 263 9.65 11.69 -10.10
N ILE A 264 9.84 10.80 -11.05
CA ILE A 264 10.65 11.04 -12.26
C ILE A 264 9.91 10.64 -13.52
N ASP A 265 10.37 11.12 -14.66
CA ASP A 265 9.90 10.67 -15.97
C ASP A 265 10.54 9.34 -16.38
N GLU A 266 9.78 8.50 -17.10
CA GLU A 266 10.34 7.35 -17.81
C GLU A 266 11.37 7.82 -18.84
N LEU A 267 12.55 7.20 -18.85
CA LEU A 267 13.55 7.41 -19.89
C LEU A 267 13.10 6.63 -21.13
N ILE A 268 12.83 7.35 -22.21
CA ILE A 268 12.56 6.77 -23.52
C ILE A 268 13.89 6.75 -24.26
N GLY A 269 14.44 5.56 -24.50
CA GLY A 269 15.63 5.35 -25.30
C GLY A 269 15.35 5.46 -26.79
#